data_40eb8cb9abaed34a9bae10b50f3aa026
#
_entry.id   40eb8cb9abaed34a9bae10b50f3aa026
#
_cell.length_a   1.000
_cell.length_b   1.000
_cell.length_c   1.000
_cell.angle_alpha   90.00
_cell.angle_beta   90.00
_cell.angle_gamma   90.00
#
_symmetry.space_group_name_H-M   'P 1'
#
loop_
_entity.id
_entity.type
_entity.pdbx_description
1 polymer ?
#
loop_
_entity_poly.entity_id
_entity_poly.type
_entity_poly.pdbx_seq_one_letter_code
_entity_poly.pdbx_strand_id
1 'polypeptide(L)' 'MAGLVVWSLQIKRSRRDLFSPNALKRLAALGYLGGQPALRNAHLLTEYIRWEQKPMLKRRAERLLERMQGHLS' A
#
# COMPACT_ATOMS: atom_id res chain seq x y z
N MET A 1 9.41 23.71 6.18
CA MET A 1 9.05 22.43 6.82
C MET A 1 7.68 21.91 6.46
N ALA A 2 6.95 22.65 5.65
CA ALA A 2 5.63 22.20 5.19
C ALA A 2 5.69 20.86 4.45
N GLY A 3 6.78 20.60 3.73
CA GLY A 3 6.91 19.37 2.97
C GLY A 3 6.91 18.09 3.79
N LEU A 4 7.52 18.12 4.98
CA LEU A 4 7.57 16.95 5.85
C LEU A 4 6.19 16.62 6.41
N VAL A 5 5.42 17.65 6.77
CA VAL A 5 4.07 17.47 7.31
C VAL A 5 3.16 16.87 6.23
N VAL A 6 3.21 17.42 5.01
CA VAL A 6 2.40 16.94 3.90
C VAL A 6 2.73 15.47 3.59
N TRP A 7 4.01 15.13 3.57
CA TRP A 7 4.46 13.78 3.30
C TRP A 7 3.92 12.79 4.34
N SER A 8 3.99 13.16 5.63
CA SER A 8 3.46 12.31 6.71
C SER A 8 1.96 12.10 6.59
N LEU A 9 1.23 13.15 6.21
CA LEU A 9 -0.22 13.06 6.02
C LEU A 9 -0.57 12.12 4.87
N GLN A 10 0.22 12.14 3.77
CA GLN A 10 -0.01 11.26 2.64
C GLN A 10 0.21 9.80 3.03
N ILE A 11 1.21 9.51 3.84
CA ILE A 11 1.47 8.15 4.30
C ILE A 11 0.30 7.64 5.14
N LYS A 12 -0.18 8.44 6.08
CA LYS A 12 -1.32 8.07 6.92
C LYS A 12 -2.58 7.87 6.10
N ARG A 13 -2.80 8.75 5.12
CA ARG A 13 -3.96 8.65 4.23
C ARG A 13 -3.90 7.36 3.42
N SER A 14 -2.73 7.02 2.88
CA SER A 14 -2.57 5.82 2.06
C SER A 14 -2.82 4.55 2.85
N ARG A 15 -2.40 4.50 4.10
CA ARG A 15 -2.67 3.35 4.96
C ARG A 15 -4.16 3.20 5.22
N ARG A 16 -4.85 4.30 5.47
CA ARG A 16 -6.29 4.28 5.69
C ARG A 16 -7.02 3.93 4.40
N ASP A 17 -6.61 4.53 3.27
CA ASP A 17 -7.26 4.32 2.00
C ASP A 17 -7.08 2.88 1.49
N LEU A 18 -6.05 2.19 1.93
CA LEU A 18 -5.80 0.80 1.56
C LEU A 18 -6.96 -0.11 1.98
N PHE A 19 -7.68 0.26 3.03
CA PHE A 19 -8.81 -0.51 3.53
C PHE A 19 -10.13 0.24 3.34
N SER A 20 -10.17 1.20 2.41
CA SER A 20 -11.38 1.97 2.10
C SER A 20 -12.42 1.09 1.41
N PRO A 21 -13.72 1.34 1.63
CA PRO A 21 -14.77 0.69 0.85
C PRO A 21 -14.69 1.04 -0.64
N ASN A 22 -14.07 2.17 -0.99
CA ASN A 22 -13.95 2.63 -2.37
C ASN A 22 -12.75 1.97 -3.04
N ALA A 23 -13.02 1.16 -4.08
CA ALA A 23 -11.97 0.43 -4.78
C ALA A 23 -10.93 1.34 -5.43
N LEU A 24 -11.34 2.51 -5.91
CA LEU A 24 -10.40 3.45 -6.53
C LEU A 24 -9.42 4.00 -5.51
N LYS A 25 -9.89 4.25 -4.29
CA LYS A 25 -9.00 4.70 -3.21
C LYS A 25 -8.02 3.60 -2.83
N ARG A 26 -8.47 2.36 -2.80
CA ARG A 26 -7.60 1.22 -2.53
C ARG A 26 -6.53 1.09 -3.60
N LEU A 27 -6.92 1.24 -4.87
CA LEU A 27 -5.98 1.17 -5.99
C LEU A 27 -4.92 2.28 -5.90
N ALA A 28 -5.35 3.50 -5.61
CA ALA A 28 -4.43 4.63 -5.46
C ALA A 28 -3.45 4.40 -4.30
N ALA A 29 -3.95 3.87 -3.19
CA ALA A 29 -3.10 3.56 -2.04
C ALA A 29 -2.06 2.50 -2.36
N LEU A 30 -2.45 1.47 -3.12
CA LEU A 30 -1.51 0.44 -3.57
C LEU A 30 -0.40 1.05 -4.42
N GLY A 31 -0.77 1.94 -5.34
CA GLY A 31 0.22 2.59 -6.20
C GLY A 31 1.21 3.42 -5.39
N TYR A 32 0.73 4.14 -4.39
CA TYR A 32 1.57 4.95 -3.54
C TYR A 32 2.50 4.08 -2.69
N LEU A 33 1.95 3.08 -2.01
CA LEU A 33 2.73 2.20 -1.14
C LEU A 33 3.73 1.36 -1.93
N GLY A 34 3.39 1.00 -3.16
CA GLY A 34 4.29 0.24 -4.02
C GLY A 34 5.57 0.98 -4.36
N GLY A 35 5.54 2.32 -4.34
CA GLY A 35 6.71 3.15 -4.56
C GLY A 35 7.53 3.40 -3.29
N GLN A 36 7.11 2.86 -2.14
CA GLN A 36 7.73 3.09 -0.85
C GLN A 36 8.12 1.76 -0.21
N PRO A 37 9.15 1.07 -0.73
CA PRO A 37 9.54 -0.23 -0.17
C PRO A 37 10.08 -0.06 1.24
N ALA A 38 9.44 -0.72 2.19
CA ALA A 38 9.81 -0.72 3.60
C ALA A 38 9.17 -1.94 4.25
N LEU A 39 9.81 -2.46 5.29
CA LEU A 39 9.29 -3.63 6.00
C LEU A 39 7.87 -3.39 6.53
N ARG A 40 7.62 -2.17 7.04
CA ARG A 40 6.31 -1.80 7.53
C ARG A 40 5.25 -1.88 6.43
N ASN A 41 5.57 -1.40 5.22
CA ASN A 41 4.64 -1.45 4.12
C ASN A 41 4.43 -2.88 3.61
N ALA A 42 5.46 -3.72 3.68
CA ALA A 42 5.33 -5.13 3.32
C ALA A 42 4.36 -5.85 4.26
N HIS A 43 4.46 -5.58 5.57
CA HIS A 43 3.51 -6.15 6.54
C HIS A 43 2.09 -5.67 6.26
N LEU A 44 1.94 -4.39 5.96
CA LEU A 44 0.64 -3.81 5.65
C LEU A 44 0.03 -4.44 4.41
N LEU A 45 0.82 -4.66 3.38
CA LEU A 45 0.34 -5.33 2.17
C LEU A 45 -0.06 -6.77 2.43
N THR A 46 0.64 -7.47 3.31
CA THR A 46 0.29 -8.84 3.67
C THR A 46 -1.10 -8.89 4.31
N GLU A 47 -1.37 -7.96 5.23
CA GLU A 47 -2.69 -7.87 5.85
C GLU A 47 -3.76 -7.50 4.84
N TYR A 48 -3.45 -6.55 3.94
CA TYR A 48 -4.36 -6.12 2.91
C TYR A 48 -4.74 -7.26 1.97
N ILE A 49 -3.78 -8.09 1.58
CA ILE A 49 -4.04 -9.22 0.67
C ILE A 49 -5.06 -10.18 1.28
N ARG A 50 -4.97 -10.41 2.58
CA ARG A 50 -5.93 -11.28 3.28
C ARG A 50 -7.33 -10.66 3.34
N TRP A 51 -7.39 -9.34 3.38
CA TRP A 51 -8.65 -8.61 3.53
C TRP A 51 -9.35 -8.38 2.19
N GLU A 52 -8.58 -8.14 1.12
CA GLU A 52 -9.15 -7.73 -0.18
C GLU A 52 -9.87 -8.89 -0.85
N GLN A 53 -11.08 -8.63 -1.33
CA GLN A 53 -11.90 -9.64 -1.99
C GLN A 53 -11.85 -9.55 -3.51
N LYS A 54 -11.44 -8.41 -4.08
CA LYS A 54 -11.35 -8.27 -5.52
C LYS A 54 -10.06 -8.89 -6.04
N PRO A 55 -10.14 -9.93 -6.90
CA PRO A 55 -8.94 -10.64 -7.36
C PRO A 55 -7.93 -9.75 -8.06
N MET A 56 -8.39 -8.77 -8.83
CA MET A 56 -7.50 -7.87 -9.56
C MET A 56 -6.62 -7.06 -8.61
N LEU A 57 -7.23 -6.48 -7.57
CA LEU A 57 -6.50 -5.69 -6.60
C LEU A 57 -5.60 -6.57 -5.73
N LYS A 58 -6.08 -7.75 -5.39
CA LYS A 58 -5.32 -8.70 -4.61
C LYS A 58 -4.05 -9.11 -5.34
N ARG A 59 -4.15 -9.43 -6.63
CA ARG A 59 -2.99 -9.81 -7.43
C ARG A 59 -2.00 -8.65 -7.55
N ARG A 60 -2.52 -7.44 -7.69
CA ARG A 60 -1.67 -6.26 -7.78
C ARG A 60 -0.85 -6.08 -6.50
N ALA A 61 -1.50 -6.28 -5.36
CA ALA A 61 -0.82 -6.20 -4.07
C ALA A 61 0.22 -7.31 -3.91
N GLU A 62 -0.10 -8.51 -4.36
CA GLU A 62 0.84 -9.62 -4.32
C GLU A 62 2.10 -9.34 -5.13
N ARG A 63 1.95 -8.76 -6.32
CA ARG A 63 3.09 -8.38 -7.15
C ARG A 63 3.93 -7.29 -6.50
N LEU A 64 3.28 -6.30 -5.87
CA LEU A 64 3.99 -5.25 -5.17
C LEU A 64 4.76 -5.81 -3.98
N LEU A 65 4.15 -6.74 -3.26
CA LEU A 65 4.79 -7.39 -2.12
C LEU A 65 6.02 -8.18 -2.56
N GLU A 66 5.92 -8.94 -3.65
CA GLU A 66 7.05 -9.68 -4.19
C GLU A 66 8.21 -8.75 -4.55
N ARG A 67 7.88 -7.62 -5.18
CA ARG A 67 8.88 -6.64 -5.56
C ARG A 67 9.55 -6.03 -4.34
N MET A 68 8.77 -5.74 -3.30
CA MET A 68 9.31 -5.20 -2.05
C MET A 68 10.22 -6.20 -1.37
N GLN A 69 9.83 -7.46 -1.32
CA GLN A 69 10.63 -8.51 -0.69
C GLN A 69 11.97 -8.67 -1.40
N GLY A 70 11.97 -8.64 -2.72
CA GLY A 70 13.19 -8.67 -3.48
C GLY A 70 14.09 -7.46 -3.24
N HIS A 71 13.47 -6.30 -3.05
CA HIS A 71 14.22 -5.06 -2.79
C HIS A 71 14.78 -5.02 -1.37
N LEU A 72 14.05 -5.60 -0.42
CA LEU A 72 14.45 -5.59 0.99
C LEU A 72 15.38 -6.73 1.37
N SER A 73 15.47 -7.73 0.53
CA SER A 73 16.39 -8.85 0.79
C SER A 73 17.77 -8.55 0.22
#